data_87c3e298fafecf28f6138a7cd3dbcfdb
#
_entry.id   87c3e298fafecf28f6138a7cd3dbcfdb
#
_cell.length_a   1.000
_cell.length_b   1.000
_cell.length_c   1.000
_cell.angle_alpha   90.00
_cell.angle_beta   90.00
_cell.angle_gamma   90.00
#
_symmetry.space_group_name_H-M   'P 1'
#
loop_
_entity.id
_entity.type
_entity.pdbx_description
1 polymer ?
#
loop_
_entity_poly.entity_id
_entity_poly.type
_entity_poly.pdbx_seq_one_letter_code
_entity_poly.pdbx_strand_id
1 'polypeptide(L)'
;MSNVVTRIAPSPTGDMHIGTARTALFNWLYARGRNGKFLLRIEDTDKNRSTDAAQDAILDGMKWLGLDFDGEPISQSKRAPRHVEIANKLLETGKAYKCFLTETEIDDLRNLAINNKRPSAFRSPWRNALPSTFPKKPFVIRIKAPENGSTVIKDEVQGDIVIKNSQLDDMILLRSDGSPVYMLAVAVDDHDMGVTHIIRGDDHLNNAARQNLIYSALNWAIPVYAHIPLIHGEDGKKLSKRNAATSVIEYKKMGYPAAAMRNYLARLGWSHGDDEFFTDEQAKTWFNLQSIGKSPSRFDFKKLSNISKLHIANTDNAALLHELTGYLKAVGQPAFSQAQLNSLLKSLDFTKNAVKSFSELIEKNRFILQERPISLDPDIEERIEDLPLNVLKILTLQLQNVRWERNYLEELLNLVCEQIELKFRDVAPILRAALVGSSKTPSVFDMMIVLGRVETIERLIEFEDTFKN
;
A
#
# COMPACT_ATOMS: atom_id res chain seq x y z
N MET A 1 20.41 12.90 -21.01
CA MET A 1 20.00 12.64 -19.61
C MET A 1 20.12 11.15 -19.37
N SER A 2 20.81 10.70 -18.32
CA SER A 2 20.89 9.27 -18.01
C SER A 2 19.47 8.77 -17.69
N ASN A 3 19.04 7.65 -18.30
CA ASN A 3 17.75 7.05 -18.02
C ASN A 3 17.67 6.70 -16.52
N VAL A 4 16.68 7.23 -15.83
CA VAL A 4 16.44 6.89 -14.44
C VAL A 4 16.02 5.43 -14.34
N VAL A 5 16.68 4.67 -13.47
CA VAL A 5 16.32 3.28 -13.13
C VAL A 5 16.23 3.18 -11.62
N THR A 6 15.03 2.86 -11.13
CA THR A 6 14.76 2.59 -9.73
C THR A 6 14.33 1.13 -9.53
N ARG A 7 14.26 0.67 -8.28
CA ARG A 7 13.78 -0.66 -7.97
C ARG A 7 13.11 -0.73 -6.60
N ILE A 8 12.16 -1.65 -6.49
CA ILE A 8 11.75 -2.16 -5.18
C ILE A 8 12.34 -3.56 -4.97
N ALA A 9 12.83 -3.84 -3.77
CA ALA A 9 13.53 -5.08 -3.45
C ALA A 9 13.00 -5.70 -2.14
N PRO A 10 11.75 -6.22 -2.14
CA PRO A 10 11.15 -6.81 -0.95
C PRO A 10 11.69 -8.22 -0.66
N SER A 11 11.83 -8.54 0.63
CA SER A 11 12.04 -9.92 1.08
C SER A 11 10.67 -10.61 1.23
N PRO A 12 10.46 -11.81 0.62
CA PRO A 12 9.17 -12.49 0.61
C PRO A 12 8.93 -13.26 1.93
N THR A 13 8.73 -12.52 3.03
CA THR A 13 8.55 -13.05 4.38
C THR A 13 7.12 -12.92 4.91
N GLY A 14 6.17 -12.54 4.05
CA GLY A 14 4.75 -12.33 4.35
C GLY A 14 4.11 -11.36 3.38
N ASP A 15 2.92 -10.88 3.75
CA ASP A 15 2.18 -9.92 2.95
C ASP A 15 2.95 -8.60 2.73
N MET A 16 2.61 -7.90 1.64
CA MET A 16 3.19 -6.60 1.35
C MET A 16 2.80 -5.56 2.41
N HIS A 17 3.77 -5.16 3.24
CA HIS A 17 3.57 -4.16 4.28
C HIS A 17 3.41 -2.77 3.66
N ILE A 18 2.59 -1.88 4.27
CA ILE A 18 2.37 -0.51 3.77
C ILE A 18 3.67 0.31 3.67
N GLY A 19 4.68 0.05 4.50
CA GLY A 19 6.00 0.67 4.37
C GLY A 19 6.71 0.26 3.07
N THR A 20 6.64 -1.02 2.71
CA THR A 20 7.16 -1.54 1.44
C THR A 20 6.36 -0.96 0.26
N ALA A 21 5.03 -0.89 0.38
CA ALA A 21 4.15 -0.30 -0.63
C ALA A 21 4.45 1.18 -0.88
N ARG A 22 4.67 1.97 0.19
CA ARG A 22 5.08 3.37 0.05
C ARG A 22 6.45 3.50 -0.63
N THR A 23 7.40 2.66 -0.24
CA THR A 23 8.72 2.64 -0.87
C THR A 23 8.62 2.28 -2.36
N ALA A 24 7.80 1.27 -2.71
CA ALA A 24 7.52 0.91 -4.09
C ALA A 24 6.88 2.08 -4.87
N LEU A 25 5.88 2.73 -4.27
CA LEU A 25 5.22 3.89 -4.86
C LEU A 25 6.20 5.04 -5.14
N PHE A 26 7.09 5.37 -4.20
CA PHE A 26 8.09 6.45 -4.39
C PHE A 26 9.07 6.12 -5.52
N ASN A 27 9.54 4.86 -5.60
CA ASN A 27 10.37 4.40 -6.71
C ASN A 27 9.63 4.48 -8.05
N TRP A 28 8.37 4.04 -8.07
CA TRP A 28 7.50 4.08 -9.24
C TRP A 28 7.23 5.52 -9.72
N LEU A 29 6.81 6.41 -8.81
CA LEU A 29 6.57 7.82 -9.12
C LEU A 29 7.83 8.50 -9.67
N TYR A 30 8.98 8.27 -9.03
CA TYR A 30 10.23 8.87 -9.46
C TYR A 30 10.67 8.41 -10.84
N ALA A 31 10.55 7.12 -11.13
CA ALA A 31 10.87 6.55 -12.44
C ALA A 31 9.87 7.01 -13.51
N ARG A 32 8.57 6.83 -13.28
CA ARG A 32 7.54 7.14 -14.28
C ARG A 32 7.47 8.63 -14.61
N GLY A 33 7.64 9.51 -13.62
CA GLY A 33 7.70 10.96 -13.84
C GLY A 33 8.91 11.43 -14.64
N ARG A 34 9.89 10.56 -14.89
CA ARG A 34 11.13 10.85 -15.66
C ARG A 34 11.30 9.93 -16.86
N ASN A 35 10.23 9.25 -17.29
CA ASN A 35 10.25 8.25 -18.38
C ASN A 35 11.35 7.19 -18.17
N GLY A 36 11.61 6.85 -16.93
CA GLY A 36 12.60 5.87 -16.48
C GLY A 36 12.00 4.48 -16.29
N LYS A 37 12.84 3.55 -15.79
CA LYS A 37 12.44 2.18 -15.48
C LYS A 37 12.26 1.97 -13.98
N PHE A 38 11.23 1.22 -13.63
CA PHE A 38 10.97 0.74 -12.29
C PHE A 38 11.05 -0.79 -12.26
N LEU A 39 11.98 -1.36 -11.53
CA LEU A 39 12.28 -2.79 -11.52
C LEU A 39 11.84 -3.46 -10.21
N LEU A 40 11.58 -4.77 -10.28
CA LEU A 40 11.29 -5.59 -9.11
C LEU A 40 12.39 -6.64 -8.90
N ARG A 41 12.97 -6.68 -7.70
CA ARG A 41 13.86 -7.76 -7.24
C ARG A 41 13.27 -8.39 -6.00
N ILE A 42 13.18 -9.73 -5.97
CA ILE A 42 12.76 -10.50 -4.80
C ILE A 42 14.03 -10.94 -4.05
N GLU A 43 14.17 -10.47 -2.81
CA GLU A 43 15.32 -10.81 -1.95
C GLU A 43 15.04 -12.08 -1.15
N ASP A 44 15.10 -13.21 -1.83
CA ASP A 44 14.76 -14.57 -1.40
C ASP A 44 16.00 -15.40 -0.95
N THR A 45 17.06 -14.73 -0.50
CA THR A 45 18.29 -15.40 -0.06
C THR A 45 18.15 -16.17 1.25
N ASP A 46 17.23 -15.81 2.12
CA ASP A 46 16.87 -16.55 3.32
C ASP A 46 15.78 -17.59 3.00
N LYS A 47 16.19 -18.79 2.62
CA LYS A 47 15.29 -19.88 2.22
C LYS A 47 14.33 -20.33 3.32
N ASN A 48 14.67 -20.12 4.60
CA ASN A 48 13.80 -20.53 5.72
C ASN A 48 12.62 -19.59 5.92
N ARG A 49 12.76 -18.34 5.50
CA ARG A 49 11.74 -17.30 5.68
C ARG A 49 11.04 -16.92 4.38
N SER A 50 11.60 -17.29 3.24
CA SER A 50 11.04 -16.97 1.92
C SER A 50 10.09 -18.07 1.47
N THR A 51 8.87 -17.70 1.08
CA THR A 51 7.85 -18.63 0.57
C THR A 51 7.25 -18.11 -0.73
N ASP A 52 6.83 -19.03 -1.60
CA ASP A 52 6.14 -18.66 -2.86
C ASP A 52 4.85 -17.88 -2.57
N ALA A 53 4.09 -18.26 -1.55
CA ALA A 53 2.88 -17.55 -1.13
C ALA A 53 3.16 -16.10 -0.72
N ALA A 54 4.28 -15.83 -0.05
CA ALA A 54 4.68 -14.46 0.29
C ALA A 54 5.13 -13.66 -0.94
N GLN A 55 5.75 -14.32 -1.92
CA GLN A 55 6.08 -13.68 -3.20
C GLN A 55 4.81 -13.32 -3.96
N ASP A 56 3.85 -14.23 -4.06
CA ASP A 56 2.56 -13.98 -4.69
C ASP A 56 1.80 -12.83 -4.01
N ALA A 57 1.80 -12.78 -2.67
CA ALA A 57 1.19 -11.70 -1.92
C ALA A 57 1.83 -10.31 -2.21
N ILE A 58 3.15 -10.25 -2.44
CA ILE A 58 3.83 -9.02 -2.88
C ILE A 58 3.36 -8.62 -4.28
N LEU A 59 3.31 -9.56 -5.22
CA LEU A 59 2.87 -9.32 -6.59
C LEU A 59 1.40 -8.87 -6.64
N ASP A 60 0.53 -9.50 -5.86
CA ASP A 60 -0.88 -9.11 -5.72
C ASP A 60 -1.03 -7.70 -5.13
N GLY A 61 -0.22 -7.36 -4.14
CA GLY A 61 -0.17 -6.01 -3.58
C GLY A 61 0.26 -4.96 -4.60
N MET A 62 1.32 -5.23 -5.36
CA MET A 62 1.80 -4.38 -6.46
C MET A 62 0.73 -4.21 -7.54
N LYS A 63 0.12 -5.32 -7.98
CA LYS A 63 -0.94 -5.34 -8.98
C LYS A 63 -2.16 -4.54 -8.53
N TRP A 64 -2.61 -4.74 -7.29
CA TRP A 64 -3.74 -3.97 -6.76
C TRP A 64 -3.45 -2.48 -6.72
N LEU A 65 -2.24 -2.10 -6.27
CA LEU A 65 -1.83 -0.69 -6.24
C LEU A 65 -1.52 -0.14 -7.65
N GLY A 66 -1.59 -0.92 -8.72
CA GLY A 66 -1.27 -0.46 -10.07
C GLY A 66 0.19 -0.03 -10.24
N LEU A 67 1.10 -0.57 -9.45
CA LEU A 67 2.54 -0.29 -9.50
C LEU A 67 3.20 -1.26 -10.47
N ASP A 68 3.01 -1.01 -11.76
CA ASP A 68 3.61 -1.77 -12.86
C ASP A 68 5.14 -1.62 -12.88
N PHE A 69 5.84 -2.72 -13.03
CA PHE A 69 7.30 -2.77 -13.14
C PHE A 69 7.74 -3.25 -14.51
N ASP A 70 8.97 -2.89 -14.89
CA ASP A 70 9.54 -3.20 -16.20
C ASP A 70 10.31 -4.54 -16.16
N GLY A 71 10.03 -5.40 -17.12
CA GLY A 71 10.68 -6.72 -17.25
C GLY A 71 10.17 -7.75 -16.25
N GLU A 72 10.92 -8.86 -16.13
CA GLU A 72 10.58 -9.93 -15.21
C GLU A 72 11.14 -9.68 -13.79
N PRO A 73 10.45 -10.12 -12.72
CA PRO A 73 11.00 -10.08 -11.37
C PRO A 73 12.32 -10.85 -11.26
N ILE A 74 13.32 -10.21 -10.68
CA ILE A 74 14.64 -10.85 -10.48
C ILE A 74 14.66 -11.53 -9.11
N SER A 75 14.88 -12.85 -9.08
CA SER A 75 15.15 -13.61 -7.85
C SER A 75 16.62 -13.46 -7.47
N GLN A 76 16.90 -12.92 -6.28
CA GLN A 76 18.27 -12.71 -5.80
C GLN A 76 19.00 -14.03 -5.52
N SER A 77 18.31 -15.05 -5.03
CA SER A 77 18.90 -16.36 -4.75
C SER A 77 19.45 -17.04 -6.01
N LYS A 78 18.80 -16.85 -7.17
CA LYS A 78 19.25 -17.38 -8.46
C LYS A 78 20.54 -16.72 -8.96
N ARG A 79 20.91 -15.56 -8.40
CA ARG A 79 22.10 -14.81 -8.77
C ARG A 79 23.32 -15.10 -7.90
N ALA A 80 23.22 -16.03 -6.94
CA ALA A 80 24.33 -16.41 -6.07
C ALA A 80 25.65 -16.70 -6.81
N PRO A 81 25.67 -17.41 -7.97
CA PRO A 81 26.91 -17.61 -8.73
C PRO A 81 27.59 -16.30 -9.15
N ARG A 82 26.80 -15.29 -9.54
CA ARG A 82 27.32 -13.97 -9.92
C ARG A 82 27.91 -13.23 -8.71
N HIS A 83 27.27 -13.33 -7.56
CA HIS A 83 27.77 -12.73 -6.32
C HIS A 83 29.12 -13.37 -5.91
N VAL A 84 29.26 -14.69 -6.04
CA VAL A 84 30.50 -15.42 -5.78
C VAL A 84 31.59 -14.99 -6.75
N GLU A 85 31.30 -14.87 -8.04
CA GLU A 85 32.23 -14.38 -9.06
C GLU A 85 32.79 -12.99 -8.67
N ILE A 86 31.96 -12.07 -8.27
CA ILE A 86 32.38 -10.70 -7.89
C ILE A 86 33.21 -10.72 -6.60
N ALA A 87 32.87 -11.54 -5.61
CA ALA A 87 33.67 -11.68 -4.41
C ALA A 87 35.09 -12.23 -4.73
N ASN A 88 35.19 -13.20 -5.61
CA ASN A 88 36.48 -13.73 -6.07
C ASN A 88 37.28 -12.67 -6.86
N LYS A 89 36.62 -11.90 -7.73
CA LYS A 89 37.26 -10.77 -8.43
C LYS A 89 37.84 -9.75 -7.45
N LEU A 90 37.14 -9.44 -6.38
CA LEU A 90 37.63 -8.53 -5.31
C LEU A 90 38.84 -9.16 -4.58
N LEU A 91 38.83 -10.49 -4.40
CA LEU A 91 39.97 -11.22 -3.80
C LEU A 91 41.20 -11.19 -4.73
N GLU A 92 41.04 -11.49 -6.02
CA GLU A 92 42.10 -11.49 -7.03
C GLU A 92 42.74 -10.11 -7.21
N THR A 93 41.94 -9.06 -7.15
CA THR A 93 42.41 -7.66 -7.25
C THR A 93 42.99 -7.10 -5.94
N GLY A 94 43.07 -7.92 -4.88
CA GLY A 94 43.61 -7.53 -3.58
C GLY A 94 42.71 -6.54 -2.80
N LYS A 95 41.46 -6.32 -3.26
CA LYS A 95 40.44 -5.49 -2.58
C LYS A 95 39.68 -6.27 -1.49
N ALA A 96 39.83 -7.58 -1.45
CA ALA A 96 39.31 -8.46 -0.43
C ALA A 96 40.41 -9.42 0.04
N TYR A 97 40.16 -10.20 1.09
CA TYR A 97 41.08 -11.16 1.65
C TYR A 97 40.33 -12.32 2.34
N LYS A 98 41.04 -13.47 2.48
CA LYS A 98 40.55 -14.63 3.22
C LYS A 98 40.79 -14.44 4.71
N CYS A 99 39.73 -14.67 5.51
CA CYS A 99 39.81 -14.61 6.97
C CYS A 99 39.44 -15.98 7.56
N PHE A 100 40.32 -16.52 8.36
CA PHE A 100 40.26 -17.87 8.94
C PHE A 100 39.88 -17.87 10.40
N LEU A 101 39.51 -16.72 10.98
CA LEU A 101 39.11 -16.59 12.37
C LEU A 101 37.72 -17.21 12.60
N THR A 102 37.59 -17.84 13.76
CA THR A 102 36.30 -18.29 14.31
C THR A 102 35.52 -17.11 14.89
N GLU A 103 34.23 -17.32 15.16
CA GLU A 103 33.41 -16.29 15.84
C GLU A 103 33.95 -15.92 17.20
N THR A 104 34.42 -16.91 18.00
CA THR A 104 35.02 -16.67 19.31
C THR A 104 36.28 -15.80 19.21
N GLU A 105 37.21 -16.13 18.28
CA GLU A 105 38.43 -15.33 18.07
C GLU A 105 38.09 -13.89 17.63
N ILE A 106 37.02 -13.69 16.85
CA ILE A 106 36.56 -12.36 16.44
C ILE A 106 36.03 -11.58 17.65
N ASP A 107 35.23 -12.22 18.52
CA ASP A 107 34.66 -11.59 19.70
C ASP A 107 35.74 -11.23 20.72
N ASP A 108 36.75 -12.10 20.90
CA ASP A 108 37.93 -11.81 21.72
C ASP A 108 38.67 -10.55 21.23
N LEU A 109 38.92 -10.48 19.91
CA LEU A 109 39.58 -9.29 19.31
C LEU A 109 38.72 -8.01 19.46
N ARG A 110 37.42 -8.11 19.35
CA ARG A 110 36.51 -6.97 19.59
C ARG A 110 36.55 -6.50 21.04
N ASN A 111 36.47 -7.45 21.97
CA ASN A 111 36.56 -7.15 23.41
C ASN A 111 37.90 -6.50 23.78
N LEU A 112 38.99 -6.99 23.23
CA LEU A 112 40.32 -6.38 23.39
C LEU A 112 40.37 -4.95 22.84
N ALA A 113 39.74 -4.70 21.68
CA ALA A 113 39.69 -3.36 21.09
C ALA A 113 38.89 -2.39 21.99
N ILE A 114 37.74 -2.83 22.50
CA ILE A 114 36.87 -2.05 23.41
C ILE A 114 37.62 -1.72 24.68
N ASN A 115 38.26 -2.70 25.34
CA ASN A 115 39.01 -2.55 26.57
C ASN A 115 40.17 -1.58 26.41
N ASN A 116 40.81 -1.55 25.25
CA ASN A 116 41.90 -0.68 24.89
C ASN A 116 41.44 0.68 24.30
N LYS A 117 40.15 1.01 24.35
CA LYS A 117 39.57 2.24 23.76
C LYS A 117 39.95 2.48 22.30
N ARG A 118 40.17 1.40 21.54
CA ARG A 118 40.43 1.45 20.10
C ARG A 118 39.11 1.50 19.32
N PRO A 119 39.13 2.00 18.06
CA PRO A 119 37.93 1.92 17.20
C PRO A 119 37.35 0.52 17.15
N SER A 120 36.03 0.41 17.25
CA SER A 120 35.32 -0.88 17.28
C SER A 120 35.26 -1.58 15.92
N ALA A 121 35.69 -0.92 14.85
CA ALA A 121 35.71 -1.49 13.51
C ALA A 121 36.66 -2.69 13.42
N PHE A 122 36.09 -3.84 13.07
CA PHE A 122 36.84 -5.08 13.02
C PHE A 122 37.78 -5.13 11.81
N ARG A 123 39.05 -5.42 12.09
CA ARG A 123 40.12 -5.72 11.12
C ARG A 123 40.80 -7.02 11.52
N SER A 124 40.79 -7.98 10.62
CA SER A 124 41.41 -9.28 10.89
C SER A 124 42.92 -9.21 10.72
N PRO A 125 43.72 -9.96 11.55
CA PRO A 125 45.15 -10.17 11.32
C PRO A 125 45.46 -10.76 9.94
N TRP A 126 44.54 -11.51 9.35
CA TRP A 126 44.66 -12.11 8.02
C TRP A 126 44.60 -11.09 6.86
N ARG A 127 44.26 -9.84 7.12
CA ARG A 127 44.06 -8.79 6.11
C ARG A 127 45.28 -8.64 5.16
N ASN A 128 46.46 -8.74 5.69
CA ASN A 128 47.71 -8.59 4.92
C ASN A 128 48.58 -9.83 4.97
N ALA A 129 48.06 -11.00 5.38
CA ALA A 129 48.77 -12.23 5.46
C ALA A 129 49.12 -12.77 4.05
N LEU A 130 50.30 -13.37 3.93
CA LEU A 130 50.76 -13.96 2.67
C LEU A 130 50.02 -15.27 2.41
N PRO A 131 49.68 -15.63 1.15
CA PRO A 131 49.00 -16.89 0.81
C PRO A 131 49.72 -18.13 1.31
N SER A 132 51.06 -18.10 1.42
CA SER A 132 51.87 -19.17 1.95
C SER A 132 51.64 -19.50 3.42
N THR A 133 51.01 -18.57 4.17
CA THR A 133 50.70 -18.76 5.59
C THR A 133 49.28 -19.27 5.84
N PHE A 134 48.48 -19.45 4.79
CA PHE A 134 47.08 -19.82 4.93
C PHE A 134 46.90 -21.23 5.46
N PRO A 135 46.13 -21.44 6.52
CA PRO A 135 45.83 -22.76 7.03
C PRO A 135 44.84 -23.50 6.11
N LYS A 136 44.85 -24.81 6.16
CA LYS A 136 43.82 -25.66 5.50
C LYS A 136 42.53 -25.69 6.37
N LYS A 137 41.85 -24.56 6.46
CA LYS A 137 40.59 -24.38 7.25
C LYS A 137 39.56 -23.67 6.40
N PRO A 138 38.26 -23.82 6.71
CA PRO A 138 37.21 -22.95 6.15
C PRO A 138 37.56 -21.47 6.38
N PHE A 139 37.17 -20.62 5.45
CA PHE A 139 37.41 -19.18 5.53
C PHE A 139 36.21 -18.40 5.03
N VAL A 140 36.12 -17.16 5.45
CA VAL A 140 35.20 -16.18 4.88
C VAL A 140 35.98 -15.18 4.01
N ILE A 141 35.34 -14.59 3.00
CA ILE A 141 35.94 -13.50 2.24
C ILE A 141 35.48 -12.19 2.83
N ARG A 142 36.40 -11.29 3.17
CA ARG A 142 36.14 -9.96 3.69
C ARG A 142 36.69 -8.89 2.75
N ILE A 143 35.92 -7.79 2.61
CA ILE A 143 36.42 -6.59 1.91
C ILE A 143 37.51 -5.91 2.72
N LYS A 144 38.42 -5.23 2.06
CA LYS A 144 39.38 -4.32 2.70
C LYS A 144 38.80 -2.92 2.77
N ALA A 145 38.14 -2.57 3.88
CA ALA A 145 37.67 -1.21 4.10
C ALA A 145 38.85 -0.23 4.24
N PRO A 146 38.75 1.02 3.79
CA PRO A 146 39.78 2.02 4.01
C PRO A 146 39.94 2.30 5.51
N GLU A 147 41.17 2.59 5.94
CA GLU A 147 41.49 2.77 7.37
C GLU A 147 41.39 4.24 7.78
N ASN A 148 41.84 5.10 6.89
CA ASN A 148 41.93 6.55 7.15
C ASN A 148 40.88 7.32 6.34
N GLY A 149 40.61 8.56 6.80
CA GLY A 149 39.65 9.44 6.12
C GLY A 149 38.21 9.15 6.48
N SER A 150 37.31 9.51 5.58
CA SER A 150 35.87 9.37 5.75
C SER A 150 35.17 8.95 4.45
N THR A 151 34.12 8.17 4.58
CA THR A 151 33.19 7.83 3.50
C THR A 151 31.99 8.77 3.60
N VAL A 152 31.69 9.49 2.52
CA VAL A 152 30.54 10.41 2.44
C VAL A 152 29.44 9.72 1.64
N ILE A 153 28.23 9.67 2.21
CA ILE A 153 27.02 9.27 1.52
C ILE A 153 26.28 10.56 1.17
N LYS A 154 26.12 10.83 -0.12
CA LYS A 154 25.28 11.92 -0.60
C LYS A 154 23.86 11.40 -0.70
N ASP A 155 22.97 11.91 0.16
CA ASP A 155 21.58 11.46 0.22
C ASP A 155 20.63 12.61 -0.08
N GLU A 156 19.74 12.39 -1.06
CA GLU A 156 18.81 13.41 -1.55
C GLU A 156 17.75 13.83 -0.51
N VAL A 157 17.50 12.99 0.50
CA VAL A 157 16.52 13.23 1.56
C VAL A 157 17.22 13.65 2.85
N GLN A 158 18.21 12.86 3.31
CA GLN A 158 18.87 13.08 4.61
C GLN A 158 20.00 14.11 4.54
N GLY A 159 20.51 14.38 3.34
CA GLY A 159 21.70 15.23 3.12
C GLY A 159 23.01 14.44 3.24
N ASP A 160 24.13 15.13 3.29
CA ASP A 160 25.45 14.52 3.33
C ASP A 160 25.73 13.86 4.71
N ILE A 161 26.02 12.55 4.68
CA ILE A 161 26.33 11.78 5.88
C ILE A 161 27.77 11.35 5.81
N VAL A 162 28.56 11.79 6.80
CA VAL A 162 29.99 11.53 6.89
C VAL A 162 30.26 10.45 7.92
N ILE A 163 30.81 9.32 7.49
CA ILE A 163 31.22 8.21 8.36
C ILE A 163 32.73 8.08 8.35
N LYS A 164 33.37 8.16 9.52
CA LYS A 164 34.80 7.92 9.65
C LYS A 164 35.14 6.48 9.24
N ASN A 165 36.13 6.30 8.39
CA ASN A 165 36.54 4.97 7.92
C ASN A 165 37.02 4.05 9.05
N SER A 166 37.50 4.63 10.15
CA SER A 166 37.82 3.90 11.39
C SER A 166 36.60 3.22 12.05
N GLN A 167 35.37 3.55 11.63
CA GLN A 167 34.12 2.93 12.08
C GLN A 167 33.57 1.87 11.11
N LEU A 168 34.17 1.71 9.92
CA LEU A 168 33.76 0.75 8.91
C LEU A 168 34.56 -0.55 9.05
N ASP A 169 33.86 -1.64 9.33
CA ASP A 169 34.42 -2.99 9.41
C ASP A 169 34.91 -3.51 8.06
N ASP A 170 35.89 -4.39 8.09
CA ASP A 170 36.13 -5.32 6.99
C ASP A 170 35.00 -6.35 6.95
N MET A 171 33.87 -5.95 6.39
CA MET A 171 32.66 -6.78 6.36
C MET A 171 32.85 -8.05 5.55
N ILE A 172 32.13 -9.11 5.92
CA ILE A 172 32.09 -10.34 5.16
C ILE A 172 31.38 -10.10 3.82
N LEU A 173 31.91 -10.68 2.74
CA LEU A 173 31.31 -10.75 1.41
C LEU A 173 30.73 -12.14 1.13
N LEU A 174 31.53 -13.20 1.41
CA LEU A 174 31.09 -14.60 1.37
C LEU A 174 31.31 -15.26 2.72
N ARG A 175 30.35 -16.07 3.14
CA ARG A 175 30.45 -16.94 4.31
C ARG A 175 31.35 -18.15 4.02
N SER A 176 31.66 -18.92 5.04
CA SER A 176 32.50 -20.12 4.92
C SER A 176 31.88 -21.26 4.10
N ASP A 177 30.56 -21.27 3.97
CA ASP A 177 29.79 -22.16 3.10
C ASP A 177 29.72 -21.66 1.65
N GLY A 178 30.36 -20.54 1.32
CA GLY A 178 30.35 -19.92 0.01
C GLY A 178 29.12 -19.04 -0.27
N SER A 179 28.16 -18.93 0.65
CA SER A 179 26.98 -18.13 0.44
C SER A 179 27.29 -16.62 0.53
N PRO A 180 26.72 -15.78 -0.37
CA PRO A 180 26.91 -14.33 -0.32
C PRO A 180 26.13 -13.71 0.84
N VAL A 181 26.66 -12.60 1.37
CA VAL A 181 25.93 -11.79 2.33
C VAL A 181 25.10 -10.70 1.64
N TYR A 182 24.08 -10.23 2.34
CA TYR A 182 23.16 -9.19 1.86
C TYR A 182 23.87 -7.98 1.23
N MET A 183 24.92 -7.45 1.88
CA MET A 183 25.62 -6.25 1.39
C MET A 183 26.24 -6.43 0.01
N LEU A 184 26.82 -7.60 -0.25
CA LEU A 184 27.38 -7.92 -1.55
C LEU A 184 26.29 -8.14 -2.59
N ALA A 185 25.29 -8.99 -2.26
CA ALA A 185 24.24 -9.36 -3.18
C ALA A 185 23.47 -8.11 -3.69
N VAL A 186 23.08 -7.22 -2.80
CA VAL A 186 22.36 -5.99 -3.18
C VAL A 186 23.21 -5.08 -4.06
N ALA A 187 24.49 -4.85 -3.73
CA ALA A 187 25.36 -3.95 -4.51
C ALA A 187 25.62 -4.51 -5.93
N VAL A 188 25.82 -5.81 -6.04
CA VAL A 188 26.05 -6.48 -7.34
C VAL A 188 24.78 -6.45 -8.18
N ASP A 189 23.63 -6.78 -7.57
CA ASP A 189 22.38 -6.80 -8.31
C ASP A 189 21.96 -5.40 -8.74
N ASP A 190 22.06 -4.40 -7.88
CA ASP A 190 21.75 -3.01 -8.24
C ASP A 190 22.64 -2.54 -9.42
N HIS A 191 23.93 -2.90 -9.41
CA HIS A 191 24.83 -2.58 -10.51
C HIS A 191 24.42 -3.29 -11.83
N ASP A 192 24.24 -4.60 -11.79
CA ASP A 192 23.94 -5.41 -12.97
C ASP A 192 22.53 -5.08 -13.54
N MET A 193 21.59 -4.66 -12.70
CA MET A 193 20.27 -4.16 -13.09
C MET A 193 20.31 -2.73 -13.66
N GLY A 194 21.46 -2.05 -13.60
CA GLY A 194 21.61 -0.67 -14.04
C GLY A 194 20.89 0.35 -13.16
N VAL A 195 20.67 0.04 -11.88
CA VAL A 195 19.99 0.93 -10.93
C VAL A 195 20.78 2.21 -10.74
N THR A 196 20.15 3.34 -11.01
CA THR A 196 20.75 4.68 -10.89
C THR A 196 20.35 5.39 -9.60
N HIS A 197 19.18 5.05 -9.04
CA HIS A 197 18.65 5.67 -7.82
C HIS A 197 18.15 4.59 -6.86
N ILE A 198 18.61 4.66 -5.61
CA ILE A 198 18.24 3.76 -4.52
C ILE A 198 17.36 4.52 -3.54
N ILE A 199 16.03 4.38 -3.70
CA ILE A 199 15.04 4.94 -2.79
C ILE A 199 14.59 3.81 -1.86
N ARG A 200 14.82 3.95 -0.54
CA ARG A 200 14.52 2.90 0.45
C ARG A 200 14.35 3.46 1.87
N GLY A 201 13.93 2.64 2.82
CA GLY A 201 13.80 3.06 4.22
C GLY A 201 15.13 3.50 4.84
N ASP A 202 15.07 4.45 5.77
CA ASP A 202 16.24 5.02 6.48
C ASP A 202 16.90 4.04 7.47
N ASP A 203 16.23 2.95 7.81
CA ASP A 203 16.81 1.81 8.53
C ASP A 203 17.97 1.14 7.76
N HIS A 204 18.07 1.38 6.45
CA HIS A 204 19.18 0.94 5.59
C HIS A 204 20.28 2.00 5.40
N LEU A 205 20.21 3.15 6.05
CA LEU A 205 21.15 4.24 5.84
C LEU A 205 22.61 3.83 6.10
N ASN A 206 22.85 3.12 7.21
CA ASN A 206 24.19 2.62 7.56
C ASN A 206 24.73 1.58 6.55
N ASN A 207 23.85 0.94 5.78
CA ASN A 207 24.25 -0.02 4.76
C ASN A 207 24.86 0.66 3.53
N ALA A 208 24.45 1.89 3.23
CA ALA A 208 24.93 2.63 2.07
C ALA A 208 26.47 2.83 2.11
N ALA A 209 27.02 3.17 3.28
CA ALA A 209 28.49 3.31 3.42
C ALA A 209 29.22 1.99 3.11
N ARG A 210 28.67 0.86 3.60
CA ARG A 210 29.26 -0.47 3.36
C ARG A 210 29.11 -0.89 1.91
N GLN A 211 27.99 -0.60 1.26
CA GLN A 211 27.79 -0.86 -0.16
C GLN A 211 28.69 -0.01 -1.04
N ASN A 212 28.92 1.27 -0.64
CA ASN A 212 29.87 2.15 -1.34
C ASN A 212 31.29 1.61 -1.37
N LEU A 213 31.71 0.83 -0.35
CA LEU A 213 33.02 0.16 -0.38
C LEU A 213 33.12 -0.84 -1.56
N ILE A 214 32.03 -1.56 -1.86
CA ILE A 214 31.97 -2.52 -2.97
C ILE A 214 32.01 -1.79 -4.31
N TYR A 215 31.18 -0.76 -4.49
CA TYR A 215 31.17 0.07 -5.70
C TYR A 215 32.55 0.67 -5.96
N SER A 216 33.15 1.27 -4.93
CA SER A 216 34.49 1.90 -5.04
C SER A 216 35.58 0.86 -5.35
N ALA A 217 35.56 -0.32 -4.71
CA ALA A 217 36.56 -1.35 -4.93
C ALA A 217 36.53 -1.94 -6.35
N LEU A 218 35.35 -1.88 -7.01
CA LEU A 218 35.12 -2.36 -8.37
C LEU A 218 35.17 -1.25 -9.41
N ASN A 219 35.42 0.00 -9.01
CA ASN A 219 35.30 1.20 -9.86
C ASN A 219 33.94 1.34 -10.55
N TRP A 220 32.87 0.93 -9.88
CA TRP A 220 31.51 1.10 -10.33
C TRP A 220 30.97 2.48 -9.95
N ALA A 221 30.07 3.03 -10.77
CA ALA A 221 29.37 4.26 -10.42
C ALA A 221 28.49 4.03 -9.17
N ILE A 222 28.60 4.94 -8.20
CA ILE A 222 27.76 4.90 -6.99
C ILE A 222 26.37 5.45 -7.35
N PRO A 223 25.28 4.73 -7.07
CA PRO A 223 23.92 5.22 -7.30
C PRO A 223 23.60 6.44 -6.41
N VAL A 224 22.63 7.25 -6.84
CA VAL A 224 22.03 8.29 -6.01
C VAL A 224 21.21 7.65 -4.91
N TYR A 225 21.41 8.06 -3.66
CA TYR A 225 20.68 7.57 -2.51
C TYR A 225 19.56 8.52 -2.09
N ALA A 226 18.43 7.95 -1.66
CA ALA A 226 17.33 8.65 -1.01
C ALA A 226 16.76 7.76 0.10
N HIS A 227 17.14 8.03 1.35
CA HIS A 227 16.65 7.27 2.49
C HIS A 227 15.42 7.94 3.09
N ILE A 228 14.27 7.30 2.94
CA ILE A 228 12.97 7.82 3.36
C ILE A 228 12.65 7.37 4.79
N PRO A 229 12.17 8.27 5.67
CA PRO A 229 11.83 7.92 7.04
C PRO A 229 10.77 6.83 7.14
N LEU A 230 10.77 6.07 8.24
CA LEU A 230 9.79 5.03 8.50
C LEU A 230 8.38 5.61 8.72
N ILE A 231 7.36 4.74 8.60
CA ILE A 231 5.99 5.05 8.98
C ILE A 231 5.78 4.59 10.42
N HIS A 232 5.25 5.49 11.25
CA HIS A 232 4.86 5.22 12.63
C HIS A 232 3.35 5.12 12.76
N GLY A 233 2.86 4.41 13.78
CA GLY A 233 1.48 4.42 14.19
C GLY A 233 1.09 5.73 14.88
N GLU A 234 -0.19 5.86 15.24
CA GLU A 234 -0.70 7.03 15.98
C GLU A 234 0.02 7.22 17.33
N ASP A 235 0.47 6.12 17.94
CA ASP A 235 1.25 6.10 19.18
C ASP A 235 2.71 6.57 19.03
N GLY A 236 3.13 6.94 17.83
CA GLY A 236 4.49 7.36 17.51
C GLY A 236 5.53 6.23 17.48
N LYS A 237 5.14 4.96 17.65
CA LYS A 237 6.03 3.81 17.49
C LYS A 237 6.02 3.30 16.06
N LYS A 238 7.06 2.54 15.68
CA LYS A 238 7.08 1.87 14.37
C LYS A 238 5.77 1.09 14.18
N LEU A 239 5.13 1.29 13.03
CA LEU A 239 3.85 0.66 12.72
C LEU A 239 3.95 -0.86 12.83
N SER A 240 3.03 -1.46 13.56
CA SER A 240 2.98 -2.90 13.80
C SER A 240 1.56 -3.44 13.65
N LYS A 241 1.42 -4.77 13.48
CA LYS A 241 0.12 -5.46 13.38
C LYS A 241 -0.85 -5.18 14.55
N ARG A 242 -0.34 -4.68 15.67
CA ARG A 242 -1.17 -4.36 16.85
C ARG A 242 -1.87 -3.02 16.75
N ASN A 243 -1.36 -2.09 15.93
CA ASN A 243 -1.77 -0.69 15.94
C ASN A 243 -2.54 -0.27 14.67
N ALA A 244 -2.44 -1.05 13.59
CA ALA A 244 -3.19 -0.85 12.34
C ALA A 244 -3.05 -2.09 11.44
N ALA A 245 -3.92 -2.20 10.45
CA ALA A 245 -3.69 -3.09 9.32
C ALA A 245 -2.31 -2.77 8.70
N THR A 246 -1.45 -3.77 8.57
CA THR A 246 -0.09 -3.58 8.07
C THR A 246 0.07 -4.02 6.63
N SER A 247 -0.78 -4.94 6.17
CA SER A 247 -0.83 -5.43 4.79
C SER A 247 -1.70 -4.51 3.92
N VAL A 248 -1.22 -4.19 2.72
CA VAL A 248 -2.01 -3.41 1.75
C VAL A 248 -3.29 -4.13 1.32
N ILE A 249 -3.30 -5.46 1.32
CA ILE A 249 -4.48 -6.26 0.95
C ILE A 249 -5.61 -6.12 1.98
N GLU A 250 -5.29 -5.84 3.25
CA GLU A 250 -6.31 -5.56 4.26
C GLU A 250 -7.09 -4.28 3.92
N TYR A 251 -6.41 -3.23 3.45
CA TYR A 251 -7.08 -1.99 3.00
C TYR A 251 -7.96 -2.22 1.77
N LYS A 252 -7.51 -3.08 0.84
CA LYS A 252 -8.34 -3.54 -0.28
C LYS A 252 -9.62 -4.20 0.24
N LYS A 253 -9.52 -5.10 1.22
CA LYS A 253 -10.68 -5.78 1.83
C LYS A 253 -11.58 -4.83 2.63
N MET A 254 -11.04 -3.77 3.20
CA MET A 254 -11.83 -2.69 3.83
C MET A 254 -12.58 -1.82 2.80
N GLY A 255 -12.29 -1.99 1.51
CA GLY A 255 -12.96 -1.29 0.42
C GLY A 255 -12.35 0.06 0.06
N TYR A 256 -11.09 0.33 0.41
CA TYR A 256 -10.41 1.53 -0.06
C TYR A 256 -10.02 1.40 -1.55
N PRO A 257 -10.30 2.41 -2.40
CA PRO A 257 -9.81 2.43 -3.78
C PRO A 257 -8.28 2.45 -3.85
N ALA A 258 -7.71 1.76 -4.84
CA ALA A 258 -6.25 1.73 -5.03
C ALA A 258 -5.65 3.14 -5.25
N ALA A 259 -6.32 4.00 -6.01
CA ALA A 259 -5.91 5.39 -6.22
C ALA A 259 -5.87 6.20 -4.92
N ALA A 260 -6.86 6.01 -4.04
CA ALA A 260 -6.87 6.64 -2.72
C ALA A 260 -5.70 6.17 -1.84
N MET A 261 -5.40 4.87 -1.88
CA MET A 261 -4.24 4.33 -1.17
C MET A 261 -2.93 4.88 -1.70
N ARG A 262 -2.73 4.99 -3.02
CA ARG A 262 -1.52 5.61 -3.59
C ARG A 262 -1.38 7.07 -3.18
N ASN A 263 -2.46 7.86 -3.29
CA ASN A 263 -2.45 9.25 -2.86
C ASN A 263 -2.10 9.36 -1.36
N TYR A 264 -2.73 8.56 -0.51
CA TYR A 264 -2.46 8.58 0.92
C TYR A 264 -1.03 8.15 1.26
N LEU A 265 -0.54 7.06 0.67
CA LEU A 265 0.84 6.58 0.86
C LEU A 265 1.87 7.63 0.40
N ALA A 266 1.59 8.36 -0.69
CA ALA A 266 2.44 9.45 -1.11
C ALA A 266 2.50 10.57 -0.06
N ARG A 267 1.36 10.93 0.52
CA ARG A 267 1.27 11.93 1.61
C ARG A 267 1.95 11.49 2.92
N LEU A 268 2.29 10.22 3.06
CA LEU A 268 3.09 9.72 4.18
C LEU A 268 4.60 9.99 3.94
N GLY A 269 4.98 11.23 3.98
CA GLY A 269 6.37 11.69 3.89
C GLY A 269 6.70 12.54 2.68
N TRP A 270 5.78 12.72 1.73
CA TRP A 270 5.92 13.66 0.61
C TRP A 270 4.70 14.56 0.52
N SER A 271 4.90 15.78 0.03
CA SER A 271 3.82 16.74 -0.23
C SER A 271 4.13 17.64 -1.42
N HIS A 272 3.07 18.12 -2.06
CA HIS A 272 3.12 19.18 -3.05
C HIS A 272 2.24 20.33 -2.53
N GLY A 273 2.87 21.33 -1.94
CA GLY A 273 2.13 22.40 -1.25
C GLY A 273 1.12 21.87 -0.24
N ASP A 274 -0.10 22.42 -0.31
CA ASP A 274 -1.24 22.03 0.54
C ASP A 274 -2.17 21.01 -0.12
N ASP A 275 -1.83 20.51 -1.33
CA ASP A 275 -2.65 19.56 -2.07
C ASP A 275 -2.79 18.24 -1.30
N GLU A 276 -4.00 17.92 -0.87
CA GLU A 276 -4.31 16.63 -0.22
C GLU A 276 -4.78 15.58 -1.21
N PHE A 277 -5.50 16.00 -2.25
CA PHE A 277 -6.01 15.15 -3.33
C PHE A 277 -5.25 15.43 -4.62
N PHE A 278 -4.80 14.36 -5.28
CA PHE A 278 -4.18 14.42 -6.59
C PHE A 278 -4.34 13.09 -7.34
N THR A 279 -4.31 13.16 -8.65
CA THR A 279 -4.30 12.00 -9.54
C THR A 279 -2.89 11.41 -9.67
N ASP A 280 -2.80 10.19 -10.21
CA ASP A 280 -1.50 9.56 -10.48
C ASP A 280 -0.64 10.38 -11.46
N GLU A 281 -1.26 11.01 -12.48
CA GLU A 281 -0.55 11.82 -13.45
C GLU A 281 0.03 13.09 -12.82
N GLN A 282 -0.73 13.74 -11.93
CA GLN A 282 -0.24 14.86 -11.15
C GLN A 282 0.91 14.42 -10.24
N ALA A 283 0.74 13.30 -9.52
CA ALA A 283 1.78 12.77 -8.65
C ALA A 283 3.07 12.45 -9.41
N LYS A 284 3.02 11.80 -10.57
CA LYS A 284 4.20 11.52 -11.41
C LYS A 284 4.92 12.81 -11.84
N THR A 285 4.15 13.86 -12.17
CA THR A 285 4.70 15.14 -12.61
C THR A 285 5.36 15.90 -11.46
N TRP A 286 4.77 15.88 -10.28
CA TRP A 286 5.19 16.70 -9.13
C TRP A 286 6.26 16.03 -8.27
N PHE A 287 6.30 14.68 -8.28
CA PHE A 287 7.14 13.93 -7.34
C PHE A 287 8.64 14.21 -7.55
N ASN A 288 9.30 14.61 -6.49
CA ASN A 288 10.74 14.79 -6.42
C ASN A 288 11.27 14.35 -5.05
N LEU A 289 12.56 14.04 -4.97
CA LEU A 289 13.19 13.52 -3.74
C LEU A 289 13.40 14.61 -2.70
N GLN A 290 13.60 15.85 -3.13
CA GLN A 290 13.88 16.99 -2.26
C GLN A 290 12.67 17.44 -1.43
N SER A 291 11.45 17.13 -1.90
CA SER A 291 10.20 17.40 -1.16
C SER A 291 9.82 16.28 -0.18
N ILE A 292 10.65 15.23 -0.05
CA ILE A 292 10.45 14.20 0.97
C ILE A 292 10.90 14.73 2.33
N GLY A 293 10.01 14.65 3.32
CA GLY A 293 10.33 15.06 4.70
C GLY A 293 11.35 14.14 5.37
N LYS A 294 12.16 14.70 6.27
CA LYS A 294 13.21 13.98 7.02
C LYS A 294 12.70 13.26 8.27
N SER A 295 11.49 13.56 8.71
CA SER A 295 10.90 13.00 9.93
C SER A 295 9.92 11.86 9.62
N PRO A 296 9.79 10.85 10.51
CA PRO A 296 8.80 9.80 10.38
C PRO A 296 7.38 10.35 10.25
N SER A 297 6.61 9.79 9.32
CA SER A 297 5.21 10.11 9.14
C SER A 297 4.34 9.24 10.05
N ARG A 298 3.22 9.78 10.53
CA ARG A 298 2.25 9.03 11.33
C ARG A 298 1.09 8.59 10.46
N PHE A 299 0.70 7.33 10.61
CA PHE A 299 -0.48 6.79 9.96
C PHE A 299 -1.75 7.35 10.63
N ASP A 300 -2.69 7.85 9.84
CA ASP A 300 -3.96 8.46 10.28
C ASP A 300 -5.11 7.92 9.43
N PHE A 301 -5.99 7.12 10.05
CA PHE A 301 -7.16 6.55 9.39
C PHE A 301 -8.20 7.59 8.97
N LYS A 302 -8.34 8.68 9.73
CA LYS A 302 -9.30 9.75 9.38
C LYS A 302 -8.87 10.44 8.09
N LYS A 303 -7.56 10.69 7.96
CA LYS A 303 -6.97 11.29 6.77
C LYS A 303 -7.10 10.36 5.56
N LEU A 304 -6.82 9.05 5.71
CA LEU A 304 -7.03 8.06 4.66
C LEU A 304 -8.51 8.05 4.21
N SER A 305 -9.45 8.01 5.16
CA SER A 305 -10.89 8.01 4.86
C SER A 305 -11.33 9.28 4.11
N ASN A 306 -10.79 10.45 4.47
CA ASN A 306 -11.11 11.69 3.77
C ASN A 306 -10.56 11.71 2.34
N ILE A 307 -9.32 11.28 2.14
CA ILE A 307 -8.73 11.13 0.80
C ILE A 307 -9.54 10.12 -0.03
N SER A 308 -9.92 9.00 0.56
CA SER A 308 -10.74 7.99 -0.11
C SER A 308 -12.10 8.54 -0.55
N LYS A 309 -12.78 9.30 0.31
CA LYS A 309 -14.02 9.99 -0.05
C LYS A 309 -13.84 10.89 -1.27
N LEU A 310 -12.75 11.67 -1.32
CA LEU A 310 -12.47 12.54 -2.46
C LEU A 310 -12.24 11.75 -3.74
N HIS A 311 -11.50 10.63 -3.68
CA HIS A 311 -11.27 9.77 -4.85
C HIS A 311 -12.58 9.15 -5.34
N ILE A 312 -13.41 8.58 -4.46
CA ILE A 312 -14.71 7.99 -4.83
C ILE A 312 -15.61 9.05 -5.47
N ALA A 313 -15.70 10.23 -4.87
CA ALA A 313 -16.55 11.32 -5.38
C ALA A 313 -16.12 11.82 -6.77
N ASN A 314 -14.80 11.89 -7.04
CA ASN A 314 -14.26 12.41 -8.28
C ASN A 314 -14.04 11.34 -9.36
N THR A 315 -14.24 10.06 -9.06
CA THR A 315 -14.13 8.99 -10.06
C THR A 315 -15.39 8.93 -10.93
N ASP A 316 -15.21 8.75 -12.23
CA ASP A 316 -16.30 8.52 -13.18
C ASP A 316 -17.15 7.31 -12.74
N ASN A 317 -18.48 7.39 -12.93
CA ASN A 317 -19.40 6.36 -12.45
C ASN A 317 -19.13 4.98 -13.06
N ALA A 318 -18.78 4.90 -14.33
CA ALA A 318 -18.51 3.62 -15.00
C ALA A 318 -17.20 3.02 -14.49
N ALA A 319 -16.17 3.85 -14.32
CA ALA A 319 -14.90 3.44 -13.71
C ALA A 319 -15.10 2.99 -12.26
N LEU A 320 -15.87 3.75 -11.48
CA LEU A 320 -16.17 3.41 -10.08
C LEU A 320 -16.93 2.08 -9.95
N LEU A 321 -17.89 1.82 -10.85
CA LEU A 321 -18.63 0.57 -10.89
C LEU A 321 -17.73 -0.63 -11.26
N HIS A 322 -16.77 -0.41 -12.16
CA HIS A 322 -15.77 -1.42 -12.49
C HIS A 322 -14.88 -1.77 -11.28
N GLU A 323 -14.38 -0.75 -10.56
CA GLU A 323 -13.59 -0.96 -9.34
C GLU A 323 -14.40 -1.65 -8.24
N LEU A 324 -15.67 -1.27 -8.05
CA LEU A 324 -16.60 -1.89 -7.11
C LEU A 324 -16.81 -3.39 -7.41
N THR A 325 -16.95 -3.74 -8.69
CA THR A 325 -17.06 -5.15 -9.12
C THR A 325 -15.77 -5.92 -8.80
N GLY A 326 -14.61 -5.31 -9.02
CA GLY A 326 -13.31 -5.87 -8.63
C GLY A 326 -13.16 -6.06 -7.11
N TYR A 327 -13.73 -5.16 -6.33
CA TYR A 327 -13.77 -5.26 -4.87
C TYR A 327 -14.62 -6.46 -4.41
N LEU A 328 -15.83 -6.64 -4.95
CA LEU A 328 -16.69 -7.81 -4.61
C LEU A 328 -15.95 -9.13 -4.80
N LYS A 329 -15.28 -9.28 -5.93
CA LYS A 329 -14.46 -10.47 -6.21
C LYS A 329 -13.37 -10.67 -5.15
N ALA A 330 -12.73 -9.57 -4.70
CA ALA A 330 -11.65 -9.63 -3.72
C ALA A 330 -12.13 -10.03 -2.32
N VAL A 331 -13.40 -9.73 -1.97
CA VAL A 331 -14.00 -10.11 -0.67
C VAL A 331 -14.88 -11.38 -0.76
N GLY A 332 -14.86 -12.06 -1.90
CA GLY A 332 -15.61 -13.31 -2.10
C GLY A 332 -17.13 -13.12 -2.15
N GLN A 333 -17.61 -11.93 -2.52
CA GLN A 333 -19.02 -11.65 -2.67
C GLN A 333 -19.47 -11.95 -4.11
N PRO A 334 -20.76 -12.35 -4.32
CA PRO A 334 -21.29 -12.61 -5.63
C PRO A 334 -21.25 -11.36 -6.53
N ALA A 335 -21.10 -11.57 -7.82
CA ALA A 335 -21.15 -10.50 -8.81
C ALA A 335 -22.58 -9.92 -8.93
N PHE A 336 -22.67 -8.63 -9.22
CA PHE A 336 -23.97 -8.00 -9.52
C PHE A 336 -24.58 -8.53 -10.83
N SER A 337 -25.89 -8.68 -10.86
CA SER A 337 -26.64 -8.92 -12.09
C SER A 337 -26.59 -7.69 -13.00
N GLN A 338 -26.90 -7.87 -14.31
CA GLN A 338 -26.93 -6.74 -15.24
C GLN A 338 -27.97 -5.68 -14.85
N ALA A 339 -29.10 -6.10 -14.28
CA ALA A 339 -30.13 -5.19 -13.78
C ALA A 339 -29.60 -4.35 -12.60
N GLN A 340 -28.92 -4.99 -11.64
CA GLN A 340 -28.29 -4.30 -10.51
C GLN A 340 -27.21 -3.34 -10.98
N LEU A 341 -26.34 -3.71 -11.93
CA LEU A 341 -25.32 -2.83 -12.49
C LEU A 341 -25.92 -1.57 -13.12
N ASN A 342 -27.02 -1.71 -13.89
CA ASN A 342 -27.70 -0.57 -14.50
C ASN A 342 -28.33 0.36 -13.46
N SER A 343 -28.89 -0.19 -12.38
CA SER A 343 -29.48 0.58 -11.30
C SER A 343 -28.39 1.26 -10.45
N LEU A 344 -27.30 0.56 -10.14
CA LEU A 344 -26.14 1.11 -9.45
C LEU A 344 -25.54 2.28 -10.21
N LEU A 345 -25.36 2.17 -11.54
CA LEU A 345 -24.81 3.24 -12.36
C LEU A 345 -25.60 4.55 -12.20
N LYS A 346 -26.94 4.46 -12.16
CA LYS A 346 -27.83 5.61 -11.93
C LYS A 346 -27.72 6.15 -10.48
N SER A 347 -27.60 5.26 -9.51
CA SER A 347 -27.56 5.64 -8.10
C SER A 347 -26.25 6.32 -7.68
N LEU A 348 -25.14 6.05 -8.39
CA LEU A 348 -23.84 6.64 -8.09
C LEU A 348 -23.85 8.17 -8.13
N ASP A 349 -24.74 8.80 -8.91
CA ASP A 349 -24.85 10.26 -9.00
C ASP A 349 -25.16 10.93 -7.64
N PHE A 350 -25.86 10.23 -6.75
CA PHE A 350 -26.22 10.76 -5.43
C PHE A 350 -25.63 9.97 -4.25
N THR A 351 -25.10 8.75 -4.46
CA THR A 351 -24.59 7.93 -3.35
C THR A 351 -23.09 8.07 -3.13
N LYS A 352 -22.29 8.26 -4.19
CA LYS A 352 -20.82 8.26 -4.13
C LYS A 352 -20.21 9.40 -3.32
N ASN A 353 -20.88 10.56 -3.25
CA ASN A 353 -20.35 11.75 -2.58
C ASN A 353 -20.36 11.67 -1.03
N ALA A 354 -21.09 10.70 -0.47
CA ALA A 354 -21.28 10.56 0.97
C ALA A 354 -20.52 9.41 1.62
N VAL A 355 -19.75 8.65 0.83
CA VAL A 355 -19.09 7.41 1.28
C VAL A 355 -17.57 7.50 1.24
N LYS A 356 -16.91 6.68 2.06
CA LYS A 356 -15.45 6.66 2.24
C LYS A 356 -14.82 5.36 1.77
N SER A 357 -15.63 4.35 1.43
CA SER A 357 -15.18 3.04 0.98
C SER A 357 -16.22 2.36 0.10
N PHE A 358 -15.80 1.30 -0.62
CA PHE A 358 -16.72 0.47 -1.38
C PHE A 358 -17.72 -0.29 -0.51
N SER A 359 -17.33 -0.66 0.73
CA SER A 359 -18.27 -1.26 1.68
C SER A 359 -19.39 -0.29 2.07
N GLU A 360 -19.06 0.98 2.35
CA GLU A 360 -20.08 2.02 2.59
C GLU A 360 -20.92 2.30 1.35
N LEU A 361 -20.31 2.23 0.15
CA LEU A 361 -21.04 2.43 -1.11
C LEU A 361 -22.06 1.29 -1.35
N ILE A 362 -21.69 0.05 -1.05
CA ILE A 362 -22.61 -1.10 -1.12
C ILE A 362 -23.76 -0.91 -0.14
N GLU A 363 -23.46 -0.55 1.10
CA GLU A 363 -24.48 -0.31 2.12
C GLU A 363 -25.44 0.83 1.73
N LYS A 364 -24.93 1.93 1.17
CA LYS A 364 -25.76 3.02 0.64
C LYS A 364 -26.68 2.60 -0.50
N ASN A 365 -26.29 1.56 -1.24
CA ASN A 365 -27.04 1.01 -2.37
C ASN A 365 -27.79 -0.28 -2.02
N ARG A 366 -27.91 -0.62 -0.74
CA ARG A 366 -28.59 -1.83 -0.26
C ARG A 366 -30.01 -1.96 -0.86
N PHE A 367 -30.73 -0.85 -1.06
CA PHE A 367 -32.06 -0.85 -1.68
C PHE A 367 -32.12 -1.45 -3.11
N ILE A 368 -30.98 -1.43 -3.84
CA ILE A 368 -30.86 -2.06 -5.17
C ILE A 368 -30.54 -3.56 -5.05
N LEU A 369 -29.79 -3.91 -4.00
CA LEU A 369 -29.14 -5.22 -3.86
C LEU A 369 -30.01 -6.23 -3.11
N GLN A 370 -30.94 -5.76 -2.27
CA GLN A 370 -31.86 -6.62 -1.56
C GLN A 370 -32.98 -7.10 -2.46
N GLU A 371 -33.23 -8.41 -2.38
CA GLU A 371 -34.43 -9.04 -2.96
C GLU A 371 -35.56 -9.02 -1.94
N ARG A 372 -36.80 -9.10 -2.42
CA ARG A 372 -37.97 -9.22 -1.56
C ARG A 372 -38.09 -10.65 -0.98
N PRO A 373 -38.54 -10.83 0.27
CA PRO A 373 -38.99 -9.79 1.24
C PRO A 373 -37.82 -8.98 1.80
N ILE A 374 -38.08 -7.66 2.00
CA ILE A 374 -37.04 -6.75 2.53
C ILE A 374 -36.80 -7.06 4.00
N SER A 375 -35.53 -7.38 4.36
CA SER A 375 -35.12 -7.56 5.75
C SER A 375 -34.94 -6.22 6.45
N LEU A 376 -35.49 -6.11 7.67
CA LEU A 376 -35.43 -4.88 8.46
C LEU A 376 -34.18 -4.85 9.33
N ASP A 377 -33.67 -3.64 9.55
CA ASP A 377 -32.67 -3.40 10.59
C ASP A 377 -33.36 -3.44 11.98
N PRO A 378 -32.66 -3.87 13.05
CA PRO A 378 -33.28 -4.01 14.38
C PRO A 378 -33.93 -2.71 14.90
N ASP A 379 -33.34 -1.55 14.61
CA ASP A 379 -33.89 -0.25 15.02
C ASP A 379 -35.19 0.12 14.29
N ILE A 380 -35.47 -0.48 13.15
CA ILE A 380 -36.73 -0.34 12.43
C ILE A 380 -37.76 -1.32 13.00
N GLU A 381 -37.38 -2.58 13.25
CA GLU A 381 -38.25 -3.61 13.85
C GLU A 381 -38.82 -3.16 15.19
N GLU A 382 -37.99 -2.58 16.07
CA GLU A 382 -38.41 -2.06 17.39
C GLU A 382 -39.42 -0.92 17.33
N ARG A 383 -39.47 -0.18 16.21
CA ARG A 383 -40.31 1.04 16.04
C ARG A 383 -41.43 0.86 15.03
N ILE A 384 -41.65 -0.36 14.54
CA ILE A 384 -42.60 -0.55 13.42
C ILE A 384 -44.04 -0.20 13.81
N GLU A 385 -44.41 -0.42 15.07
CA GLU A 385 -45.73 -0.10 15.60
C GLU A 385 -46.02 1.41 15.65
N ASP A 386 -44.98 2.23 15.70
CA ASP A 386 -45.08 3.68 15.70
C ASP A 386 -45.24 4.29 14.30
N LEU A 387 -45.15 3.45 13.24
CA LEU A 387 -45.16 3.93 11.86
C LEU A 387 -46.62 4.01 11.31
N PRO A 388 -46.90 5.06 10.51
CA PRO A 388 -48.25 5.23 9.95
C PRO A 388 -48.51 4.31 8.75
N LEU A 389 -48.76 3.02 9.01
CA LEU A 389 -48.92 1.97 7.97
C LEU A 389 -50.04 2.27 6.96
N ASN A 390 -51.12 2.95 7.41
CA ASN A 390 -52.26 3.33 6.56
C ASN A 390 -51.90 4.21 5.37
N VAL A 391 -50.79 4.96 5.45
CA VAL A 391 -50.31 5.81 4.35
C VAL A 391 -49.86 4.99 3.14
N LEU A 392 -49.35 3.77 3.35
CA LEU A 392 -48.85 2.92 2.26
C LEU A 392 -49.93 2.54 1.29
N LYS A 393 -51.14 2.22 1.79
CA LYS A 393 -52.30 1.89 0.94
C LYS A 393 -52.72 3.05 0.05
N ILE A 394 -52.72 4.28 0.58
CA ILE A 394 -53.08 5.48 -0.18
C ILE A 394 -52.02 5.73 -1.25
N LEU A 395 -50.74 5.63 -0.88
CA LEU A 395 -49.63 5.84 -1.80
C LEU A 395 -49.58 4.83 -2.92
N THR A 396 -49.75 3.52 -2.67
CA THR A 396 -49.74 2.48 -3.69
C THR A 396 -50.79 2.69 -4.77
N LEU A 397 -51.98 3.15 -4.40
CA LEU A 397 -53.04 3.47 -5.36
C LEU A 397 -52.71 4.68 -6.25
N GLN A 398 -52.16 5.71 -5.68
CA GLN A 398 -51.86 6.95 -6.41
C GLN A 398 -50.58 6.85 -7.24
N LEU A 399 -49.57 6.07 -6.79
CA LEU A 399 -48.32 5.83 -7.50
C LEU A 399 -48.50 5.06 -8.83
N GLN A 400 -49.63 4.37 -9.00
CA GLN A 400 -49.89 3.64 -10.25
C GLN A 400 -49.96 4.56 -11.48
N ASN A 401 -50.52 5.78 -11.31
CA ASN A 401 -50.81 6.69 -12.41
C ASN A 401 -49.96 7.95 -12.47
N VAL A 402 -49.08 8.19 -11.49
CA VAL A 402 -48.23 9.39 -11.44
C VAL A 402 -47.13 9.30 -12.51
N ARG A 403 -46.72 10.42 -13.08
CA ARG A 403 -45.52 10.48 -13.93
C ARG A 403 -44.30 10.18 -13.08
N TRP A 404 -43.48 9.16 -13.51
CA TRP A 404 -42.36 8.64 -12.71
C TRP A 404 -41.12 9.51 -12.84
N GLU A 405 -41.24 10.77 -12.35
CA GLU A 405 -40.19 11.78 -12.28
C GLU A 405 -40.20 12.40 -10.90
N ARG A 406 -39.04 12.86 -10.41
CA ARG A 406 -38.83 13.33 -9.04
C ARG A 406 -39.84 14.38 -8.60
N ASN A 407 -40.04 15.44 -9.39
CA ASN A 407 -40.95 16.53 -9.08
C ASN A 407 -42.40 16.05 -8.89
N TYR A 408 -42.88 15.16 -9.76
CA TYR A 408 -44.26 14.63 -9.64
C TYR A 408 -44.41 13.66 -8.46
N LEU A 409 -43.35 12.91 -8.10
CA LEU A 409 -43.36 12.09 -6.90
C LEU A 409 -43.36 12.95 -5.63
N GLU A 410 -42.60 14.04 -5.61
CA GLU A 410 -42.55 14.99 -4.49
C GLU A 410 -43.91 15.69 -4.31
N GLU A 411 -44.53 16.16 -5.39
CA GLU A 411 -45.89 16.76 -5.38
C GLU A 411 -46.92 15.76 -4.86
N LEU A 412 -46.92 14.52 -5.39
CA LEU A 412 -47.83 13.47 -4.95
C LEU A 412 -47.69 13.16 -3.46
N LEU A 413 -46.46 12.96 -2.97
CA LEU A 413 -46.24 12.67 -1.55
C LEU A 413 -46.65 13.81 -0.66
N ASN A 414 -46.46 15.08 -1.06
CA ASN A 414 -46.94 16.23 -0.31
C ASN A 414 -48.45 16.29 -0.26
N LEU A 415 -49.15 16.04 -1.38
CA LEU A 415 -50.63 15.99 -1.42
C LEU A 415 -51.17 14.86 -0.52
N VAL A 416 -50.55 13.69 -0.53
CA VAL A 416 -50.92 12.59 0.37
C VAL A 416 -50.69 12.97 1.83
N CYS A 417 -49.58 13.61 2.16
CA CYS A 417 -49.27 14.06 3.51
C CYS A 417 -50.34 15.08 3.99
N GLU A 418 -50.74 16.05 3.15
CA GLU A 418 -51.83 17.00 3.44
C GLU A 418 -53.15 16.30 3.68
N GLN A 419 -53.47 15.31 2.82
CA GLN A 419 -54.75 14.56 2.91
C GLN A 419 -54.88 13.78 4.22
N ILE A 420 -53.74 13.31 4.79
CA ILE A 420 -53.74 12.51 6.03
C ILE A 420 -53.31 13.33 7.26
N GLU A 421 -53.15 14.64 7.10
CA GLU A 421 -52.74 15.59 8.15
C GLU A 421 -51.35 15.23 8.80
N LEU A 422 -50.44 14.60 8.07
CA LEU A 422 -49.08 14.28 8.49
C LEU A 422 -48.08 15.13 7.73
N LYS A 423 -46.90 15.32 8.32
CA LYS A 423 -45.78 15.95 7.63
C LYS A 423 -44.92 14.88 6.94
N PHE A 424 -44.28 15.24 5.83
CA PHE A 424 -43.37 14.29 5.12
C PHE A 424 -42.30 13.65 6.03
N ARG A 425 -41.78 14.39 7.03
CA ARG A 425 -40.83 13.85 8.02
C ARG A 425 -41.39 12.68 8.84
N ASP A 426 -42.72 12.60 8.99
CA ASP A 426 -43.39 11.55 9.77
C ASP A 426 -43.74 10.34 8.88
N VAL A 427 -43.84 10.56 7.56
CA VAL A 427 -44.10 9.54 6.52
C VAL A 427 -42.79 8.94 5.95
N ALA A 428 -41.72 9.73 5.86
CA ALA A 428 -40.42 9.24 5.30
C ALA A 428 -39.82 8.01 6.01
N PRO A 429 -39.94 7.82 7.34
CA PRO A 429 -39.43 6.63 8.01
C PRO A 429 -40.10 5.32 7.52
N ILE A 430 -41.42 5.29 7.33
CA ILE A 430 -42.09 4.09 6.84
C ILE A 430 -41.75 3.79 5.38
N LEU A 431 -41.59 4.83 4.55
CA LEU A 431 -41.15 4.63 3.17
C LEU A 431 -39.70 4.04 3.12
N ARG A 432 -38.82 4.51 4.01
CA ARG A 432 -37.48 3.91 4.13
C ARG A 432 -37.53 2.47 4.61
N ALA A 433 -38.37 2.18 5.60
CA ALA A 433 -38.57 0.84 6.10
C ALA A 433 -39.06 -0.11 4.97
N ALA A 434 -40.08 0.30 4.23
CA ALA A 434 -40.64 -0.51 3.15
C ALA A 434 -39.70 -0.67 1.95
N LEU A 435 -38.94 0.38 1.58
CA LEU A 435 -38.08 0.36 0.40
C LEU A 435 -36.75 -0.38 0.63
N VAL A 436 -36.20 -0.34 1.86
CA VAL A 436 -34.84 -0.87 2.12
C VAL A 436 -34.64 -1.43 3.53
N GLY A 437 -35.60 -1.34 4.42
CA GLY A 437 -35.52 -1.85 5.78
C GLY A 437 -34.53 -1.11 6.70
N SER A 438 -34.12 0.12 6.35
CA SER A 438 -33.10 0.89 7.09
C SER A 438 -33.45 2.35 7.21
N SER A 439 -33.03 2.98 8.33
CA SER A 439 -33.15 4.43 8.53
C SER A 439 -32.02 5.22 7.83
N LYS A 440 -30.87 4.61 7.58
CA LYS A 440 -29.66 5.22 7.00
C LYS A 440 -29.63 5.11 5.48
N THR A 441 -30.47 5.84 4.79
CA THR A 441 -30.72 5.69 3.35
C THR A 441 -30.44 6.96 2.56
N PRO A 442 -30.34 6.86 1.22
CA PRO A 442 -30.50 8.02 0.34
C PRO A 442 -31.88 8.68 0.47
N SER A 443 -32.14 9.70 -0.33
CA SER A 443 -33.49 10.28 -0.43
C SER A 443 -34.51 9.22 -0.89
N VAL A 444 -35.69 9.21 -0.28
CA VAL A 444 -36.81 8.33 -0.67
C VAL A 444 -37.10 8.47 -2.17
N PHE A 445 -37.14 9.69 -2.68
CA PHE A 445 -37.42 9.96 -4.09
C PHE A 445 -36.35 9.38 -5.01
N ASP A 446 -35.07 9.53 -4.65
CA ASP A 446 -33.96 8.97 -5.44
C ASP A 446 -34.00 7.44 -5.48
N MET A 447 -34.36 6.81 -4.35
CA MET A 447 -34.56 5.35 -4.30
C MET A 447 -35.72 4.91 -5.17
N MET A 448 -36.88 5.60 -5.10
CA MET A 448 -38.04 5.29 -5.93
C MET A 448 -37.73 5.43 -7.43
N ILE A 449 -37.03 6.47 -7.84
CA ILE A 449 -36.63 6.67 -9.25
C ILE A 449 -35.75 5.52 -9.75
N VAL A 450 -34.79 5.09 -8.95
CA VAL A 450 -33.85 4.01 -9.34
C VAL A 450 -34.53 2.64 -9.33
N LEU A 451 -35.36 2.34 -8.34
CA LEU A 451 -36.15 1.09 -8.27
C LEU A 451 -37.18 1.00 -9.40
N GLY A 452 -37.71 2.13 -9.80
CA GLY A 452 -38.81 2.18 -10.77
C GLY A 452 -40.16 1.91 -10.13
N ARG A 453 -41.22 2.16 -10.92
CA ARG A 453 -42.60 2.10 -10.43
C ARG A 453 -42.99 0.72 -9.88
N VAL A 454 -42.75 -0.33 -10.67
CA VAL A 454 -43.21 -1.70 -10.32
C VAL A 454 -42.58 -2.14 -9.00
N GLU A 455 -41.28 -2.13 -8.91
CA GLU A 455 -40.55 -2.60 -7.71
C GLU A 455 -40.89 -1.74 -6.47
N THR A 456 -41.03 -0.42 -6.64
CA THR A 456 -41.45 0.47 -5.55
C THR A 456 -42.82 0.09 -5.01
N ILE A 457 -43.81 -0.06 -5.87
CA ILE A 457 -45.19 -0.37 -5.46
C ILE A 457 -45.24 -1.77 -4.81
N GLU A 458 -44.57 -2.75 -5.37
CA GLU A 458 -44.55 -4.11 -4.83
C GLU A 458 -43.90 -4.18 -3.44
N ARG A 459 -42.85 -3.41 -3.18
CA ARG A 459 -42.25 -3.31 -1.83
C ARG A 459 -43.20 -2.67 -0.81
N LEU A 460 -43.91 -1.63 -1.21
CA LEU A 460 -44.89 -0.94 -0.33
C LEU A 460 -46.04 -1.90 0.01
N ILE A 461 -46.59 -2.64 -0.97
CA ILE A 461 -47.67 -3.62 -0.76
C ILE A 461 -47.22 -4.73 0.18
N GLU A 462 -46.08 -5.36 -0.11
CA GLU A 462 -45.54 -6.46 0.69
C GLU A 462 -45.29 -6.06 2.14
N PHE A 463 -44.73 -4.86 2.33
CA PHE A 463 -44.49 -4.32 3.67
C PHE A 463 -45.82 -4.07 4.41
N GLU A 464 -46.84 -3.46 3.74
CA GLU A 464 -48.16 -3.25 4.32
C GLU A 464 -48.79 -4.58 4.73
N ASP A 465 -48.76 -5.61 3.84
CA ASP A 465 -49.37 -6.92 4.11
C ASP A 465 -48.67 -7.67 5.26
N THR A 466 -47.34 -7.51 5.39
CA THR A 466 -46.56 -8.16 6.45
C THR A 466 -46.88 -7.62 7.85
N PHE A 467 -47.13 -6.31 7.97
CA PHE A 467 -47.27 -5.63 9.26
C PHE A 467 -48.69 -5.08 9.57
N LYS A 468 -49.66 -5.49 8.79
CA LYS A 468 -51.05 -5.05 8.95
C LYS A 468 -51.88 -5.82 10.00
N ASN A 469 -51.28 -6.88 10.61
CA ASN A 469 -51.98 -7.75 11.58
C ASN A 469 -51.72 -7.34 13.02
#